data_e130838178f3db32e50ece9debbb42c2
#
_entry.id   e130838178f3db32e50ece9debbb42c2
#
_cell.length_a   1.000
_cell.length_b   1.000
_cell.length_c   1.000
_cell.angle_alpha   90.00
_cell.angle_beta   90.00
_cell.angle_gamma   90.00
#
_symmetry.space_group_name_H-M   'P 1'
#
loop_
_entity.id
_entity.type
_entity.pdbx_description
1 polymer ?
#
loop_
_entity_poly.entity_id
_entity_poly.type
_entity_poly.pdbx_seq_one_letter_code
_entity_poly.pdbx_strand_id
1 'polypeptide(L)'
;MFLSAPAIPILSRCSWMGKGSGFGKVILFGEHFVVHGVAGIVSAIDSTTDAEVKKTGEEILIVDERKGAKGYVGEKKAQQLESIDRMLKAMGIEPKIASFNIWVGGNLPGFSGLGASAASSVAIARAIAEEFGLKLSDERVNEVAYEAEKAYAGTPSGIDNTAATYGGLMWFKRNMSGGSNAIERISIRKPVEIVIASTGIVANTKAMVEGVAERKKKNPEKYNGIFKQAEDVALKAKKALKEFDLKKVGTLMNENHRLLQEIGVSCKELDYLVDLARRRGAFGAKLTGGGGGGCMFALTPTKALQETVAEAIEKAGYEVLRTKIGVEKL
;
A
#
# COMPACT_ATOMS: atom_id res chain seq x y z
N MET A 1 37.00 -16.47 -1.05
CA MET A 1 37.49 -15.19 -0.54
C MET A 1 36.37 -14.19 -0.73
N PHE A 2 35.48 -14.03 0.27
CA PHE A 2 34.33 -13.12 0.20
C PHE A 2 34.83 -11.72 0.50
N LEU A 3 34.86 -10.85 -0.52
CA LEU A 3 35.07 -9.43 -0.32
C LEU A 3 33.82 -8.86 0.38
N SER A 4 33.97 -8.48 1.63
CA SER A 4 33.00 -7.70 2.36
C SER A 4 32.79 -6.37 1.61
N ALA A 5 31.55 -6.04 1.31
CA ALA A 5 31.21 -4.72 0.79
C ALA A 5 31.75 -3.64 1.73
N PRO A 6 32.36 -2.56 1.23
CA PRO A 6 32.87 -1.50 2.07
C PRO A 6 31.72 -0.92 2.91
N ALA A 7 31.95 -0.80 4.21
CA ALA A 7 31.06 -0.09 5.11
C ALA A 7 30.90 1.34 4.58
N ILE A 8 29.70 1.70 4.16
CA ILE A 8 29.37 3.07 3.72
C ILE A 8 29.61 3.96 4.95
N PRO A 9 30.44 5.03 4.84
CA PRO A 9 30.62 5.94 5.96
C PRO A 9 29.25 6.47 6.36
N ILE A 10 28.95 6.44 7.66
CA ILE A 10 27.76 7.04 8.25
C ILE A 10 27.92 8.55 8.05
N LEU A 11 27.54 9.03 6.87
CA LEU A 11 27.40 10.46 6.62
C LEU A 11 26.37 10.98 7.61
N SER A 12 26.76 11.92 8.46
CA SER A 12 25.86 12.50 9.46
C SER A 12 24.59 12.97 8.76
N ARG A 13 23.42 12.47 9.15
CA ARG A 13 22.10 12.82 8.57
C ARG A 13 21.84 14.33 8.54
N CYS A 14 22.57 15.10 9.35
CA CYS A 14 22.44 16.57 9.43
C CYS A 14 22.77 17.34 8.14
N SER A 15 23.25 16.68 7.08
CA SER A 15 23.65 17.35 5.83
C SER A 15 22.71 17.06 4.64
N TRP A 16 21.63 16.33 4.84
CA TRP A 16 20.65 16.03 3.79
C TRP A 16 19.66 17.21 3.69
N MET A 17 19.39 17.70 2.46
CA MET A 17 18.59 18.91 2.25
C MET A 17 17.15 18.58 1.82
N GLY A 18 16.95 17.62 0.93
CA GLY A 18 15.62 17.24 0.47
C GLY A 18 15.01 16.12 1.31
N LYS A 19 13.79 16.32 1.84
CA LYS A 19 13.04 15.36 2.66
C LYS A 19 11.64 15.14 2.10
N GLY A 20 11.12 13.93 2.29
CA GLY A 20 9.77 13.60 1.88
C GLY A 20 9.23 12.39 2.60
N SER A 21 7.92 12.32 2.73
CA SER A 21 7.20 11.20 3.34
C SER A 21 6.05 10.77 2.44
N GLY A 22 5.76 9.46 2.42
CA GLY A 22 4.60 8.88 1.78
C GLY A 22 3.91 7.88 2.69
N PHE A 23 2.58 7.90 2.74
CA PHE A 23 1.81 7.01 3.59
C PHE A 23 1.80 5.57 3.07
N GLY A 24 1.89 4.60 3.97
CA GLY A 24 1.40 3.25 3.72
C GLY A 24 -0.13 3.23 3.58
N LYS A 25 -0.67 2.16 3.02
CA LYS A 25 -2.13 2.02 2.81
C LYS A 25 -2.63 0.61 3.10
N VAL A 26 -3.91 0.50 3.34
CA VAL A 26 -4.67 -0.74 3.27
C VAL A 26 -5.87 -0.55 2.36
N ILE A 27 -6.22 -1.57 1.58
CA ILE A 27 -7.48 -1.60 0.85
C ILE A 27 -8.54 -2.18 1.78
N LEU A 28 -9.53 -1.37 2.14
CA LEU A 28 -10.62 -1.81 2.99
C LEU A 28 -11.62 -2.66 2.21
N PHE A 29 -11.92 -2.25 0.98
CA PHE A 29 -12.87 -2.91 0.09
C PHE A 29 -12.43 -2.75 -1.37
N GLY A 30 -12.67 -3.76 -2.20
CA GLY A 30 -12.48 -3.64 -3.64
C GLY A 30 -11.17 -4.23 -4.18
N GLU A 31 -10.36 -4.95 -3.38
CA GLU A 31 -9.20 -5.68 -3.88
C GLU A 31 -9.58 -6.54 -5.09
N HIS A 32 -8.74 -6.65 -6.09
CA HIS A 32 -9.00 -7.34 -7.35
C HIS A 32 -10.22 -6.81 -8.14
N PHE A 33 -11.29 -6.43 -7.48
CA PHE A 33 -12.49 -5.92 -8.14
C PHE A 33 -12.28 -4.56 -8.81
N VAL A 34 -11.44 -3.70 -8.19
CA VAL A 34 -11.15 -2.34 -8.66
C VAL A 34 -10.51 -2.30 -10.06
N VAL A 35 -9.71 -3.30 -10.42
CA VAL A 35 -9.10 -3.38 -11.77
C VAL A 35 -10.11 -3.71 -12.86
N HIS A 36 -11.32 -4.12 -12.46
CA HIS A 36 -12.45 -4.40 -13.35
C HIS A 36 -13.53 -3.32 -13.26
N GLY A 37 -13.26 -2.13 -12.73
CA GLY A 37 -14.17 -1.00 -12.66
C GLY A 37 -15.16 -1.03 -11.50
N VAL A 38 -15.08 -2.01 -10.60
CA VAL A 38 -15.82 -2.02 -9.33
C VAL A 38 -15.17 -0.99 -8.40
N ALA A 39 -15.98 -0.29 -7.64
CA ALA A 39 -15.46 0.70 -6.70
C ALA A 39 -14.72 0.06 -5.52
N GLY A 40 -13.72 0.75 -5.00
CA GLY A 40 -12.96 0.35 -3.82
C GLY A 40 -12.91 1.45 -2.76
N ILE A 41 -12.51 1.07 -1.56
CA ILE A 41 -12.20 1.99 -0.46
C ILE A 41 -10.79 1.69 0.00
N VAL A 42 -9.93 2.69 -0.06
CA VAL A 42 -8.55 2.64 0.42
C VAL A 42 -8.36 3.61 1.58
N SER A 43 -7.54 3.24 2.52
CA SER A 43 -7.10 4.14 3.59
C SER A 43 -5.59 4.22 3.65
N ALA A 44 -5.08 5.43 3.79
CA ALA A 44 -3.76 5.61 4.37
C ALA A 44 -3.75 5.07 5.80
N ILE A 45 -2.59 4.60 6.23
CA ILE A 45 -2.34 4.13 7.59
C ILE A 45 -1.34 5.04 8.31
N ASP A 46 -1.34 4.99 9.65
CA ASP A 46 -0.42 5.72 10.51
C ASP A 46 0.99 5.08 10.48
N SER A 47 1.52 4.94 9.26
CA SER A 47 2.86 4.44 9.00
C SER A 47 3.34 4.98 7.66
N THR A 48 4.55 5.52 7.64
CA THR A 48 5.12 6.19 6.48
C THR A 48 6.43 5.54 6.01
N THR A 49 6.70 5.69 4.74
CA THR A 49 8.07 5.66 4.21
C THR A 49 8.57 7.10 4.18
N ASP A 50 9.77 7.30 4.70
CA ASP A 50 10.46 8.58 4.67
C ASP A 50 11.66 8.47 3.73
N ALA A 51 11.95 9.53 3.00
CA ALA A 51 13.12 9.62 2.13
C ALA A 51 13.89 10.90 2.39
N GLU A 52 15.21 10.80 2.31
CA GLU A 52 16.11 11.94 2.32
C GLU A 52 16.98 11.87 1.05
N VAL A 53 17.16 13.01 0.39
CA VAL A 53 17.93 13.12 -0.84
C VAL A 53 19.02 14.18 -0.68
N LYS A 54 20.20 13.90 -1.25
CA LYS A 54 21.32 14.83 -1.29
C LYS A 54 22.04 14.75 -2.62
N LYS A 55 22.22 15.88 -3.31
CA LYS A 55 23.08 15.99 -4.50
C LYS A 55 24.53 15.65 -4.15
N THR A 56 25.18 14.84 -4.96
CA THR A 56 26.55 14.38 -4.71
C THR A 56 27.52 14.61 -5.85
N GLY A 57 27.05 14.71 -7.08
CA GLY A 57 27.89 14.75 -8.30
C GLY A 57 28.42 13.37 -8.72
N GLU A 58 28.01 12.29 -8.04
CA GLU A 58 28.39 10.92 -8.31
C GLU A 58 27.18 10.11 -8.78
N GLU A 59 27.32 8.79 -9.01
CA GLU A 59 26.22 7.92 -9.38
C GLU A 59 25.11 7.89 -8.31
N ILE A 60 23.88 7.56 -8.73
CA ILE A 60 22.74 7.42 -7.81
C ILE A 60 22.98 6.23 -6.86
N LEU A 61 23.08 6.51 -5.57
CA LEU A 61 23.17 5.51 -4.52
C LEU A 61 21.85 5.50 -3.72
N ILE A 62 21.30 4.29 -3.49
CA ILE A 62 20.09 4.10 -2.71
C ILE A 62 20.40 3.23 -1.51
N VAL A 63 20.08 3.72 -0.32
CA VAL A 63 20.17 3.00 0.95
C VAL A 63 18.77 2.84 1.51
N ASP A 64 18.24 1.62 1.55
CA ASP A 64 16.91 1.31 2.09
C ASP A 64 17.07 0.58 3.43
N GLU A 65 16.75 1.26 4.53
CA GLU A 65 16.84 0.74 5.90
C GLU A 65 15.52 0.22 6.47
N ARG A 66 14.47 0.16 5.65
CA ARG A 66 13.17 -0.35 6.12
C ARG A 66 13.25 -1.83 6.46
N LYS A 67 12.49 -2.23 7.47
CA LYS A 67 12.27 -3.65 7.75
C LYS A 67 11.52 -4.28 6.57
N GLY A 68 12.08 -5.31 5.98
CA GLY A 68 11.50 -6.01 4.83
C GLY A 68 11.88 -7.49 4.83
N ALA A 69 11.26 -8.26 3.93
CA ALA A 69 11.65 -9.64 3.70
C ALA A 69 13.13 -9.72 3.24
N LYS A 70 13.89 -10.68 3.78
CA LYS A 70 15.29 -10.92 3.38
C LYS A 70 15.40 -11.05 1.86
N GLY A 71 16.28 -10.26 1.24
CA GLY A 71 16.49 -10.27 -0.22
C GLY A 71 15.60 -9.32 -1.02
N TYR A 72 14.53 -8.80 -0.44
CA TYR A 72 13.57 -7.92 -1.15
C TYR A 72 14.22 -6.71 -1.82
N VAL A 73 15.12 -6.02 -1.11
CA VAL A 73 15.84 -4.85 -1.64
C VAL A 73 16.70 -5.21 -2.86
N GLY A 74 17.42 -6.34 -2.81
CA GLY A 74 18.26 -6.82 -3.91
C GLY A 74 17.45 -7.18 -5.16
N GLU A 75 16.35 -7.92 -4.98
CA GLU A 75 15.46 -8.33 -6.07
C GLU A 75 14.75 -7.14 -6.74
N LYS A 76 14.49 -6.07 -5.99
CA LYS A 76 13.79 -4.87 -6.47
C LYS A 76 14.68 -3.74 -6.96
N LYS A 77 16.01 -3.87 -6.84
CA LYS A 77 16.96 -2.80 -7.18
C LYS A 77 16.80 -2.27 -8.60
N ALA A 78 16.65 -3.13 -9.60
CA ALA A 78 16.47 -2.71 -11.00
C ALA A 78 15.16 -1.92 -11.20
N GLN A 79 14.05 -2.40 -10.60
CA GLN A 79 12.75 -1.72 -10.64
C GLN A 79 12.81 -0.37 -9.88
N GLN A 80 13.57 -0.29 -8.80
CA GLN A 80 13.74 0.94 -8.04
C GLN A 80 14.51 1.99 -8.82
N LEU A 81 15.58 1.61 -9.52
CA LEU A 81 16.32 2.51 -10.41
C LEU A 81 15.45 2.98 -11.59
N GLU A 82 14.70 2.07 -12.23
CA GLU A 82 13.74 2.44 -13.27
C GLU A 82 12.66 3.40 -12.76
N SER A 83 12.15 3.16 -11.55
CA SER A 83 11.17 4.02 -10.88
C SER A 83 11.71 5.45 -10.74
N ILE A 84 12.96 5.60 -10.28
CA ILE A 84 13.62 6.91 -10.14
C ILE A 84 13.82 7.59 -11.49
N ASP A 85 14.28 6.86 -12.51
CA ASP A 85 14.43 7.41 -13.87
C ASP A 85 13.10 7.97 -14.42
N ARG A 86 12.01 7.24 -14.20
CA ARG A 86 10.65 7.69 -14.55
C ARG A 86 10.22 8.93 -13.77
N MET A 87 10.52 9.00 -12.46
CA MET A 87 10.25 10.20 -11.64
C MET A 87 10.98 11.43 -12.18
N LEU A 88 12.30 11.30 -12.43
CA LEU A 88 13.12 12.40 -12.95
C LEU A 88 12.57 12.93 -14.27
N LYS A 89 12.27 12.03 -15.21
CA LYS A 89 11.65 12.39 -16.50
C LYS A 89 10.31 13.10 -16.31
N ALA A 90 9.46 12.59 -15.42
CA ALA A 90 8.17 13.21 -15.12
C ALA A 90 8.32 14.59 -14.48
N MET A 91 9.38 14.84 -13.71
CA MET A 91 9.72 16.14 -13.13
C MET A 91 10.41 17.09 -14.10
N GLY A 92 10.79 16.64 -15.31
CA GLY A 92 11.58 17.42 -16.25
C GLY A 92 13.06 17.55 -15.85
N ILE A 93 13.56 16.64 -15.03
CA ILE A 93 14.98 16.57 -14.63
C ILE A 93 15.69 15.56 -15.54
N GLU A 94 16.75 15.99 -16.20
CA GLU A 94 17.55 15.07 -17.01
C GLU A 94 18.30 14.06 -16.11
N PRO A 95 18.09 12.75 -16.29
CA PRO A 95 18.72 11.72 -15.45
C PRO A 95 20.25 11.78 -15.44
N LYS A 96 20.87 12.23 -16.54
CA LYS A 96 22.33 12.38 -16.66
C LYS A 96 22.92 13.48 -15.78
N ILE A 97 22.11 14.45 -15.36
CA ILE A 97 22.52 15.57 -14.50
C ILE A 97 22.19 15.25 -13.03
N ALA A 98 21.34 14.27 -12.79
CA ALA A 98 20.86 13.90 -11.49
C ALA A 98 21.81 12.89 -10.81
N SER A 99 22.80 13.40 -10.11
CA SER A 99 23.67 12.61 -9.24
C SER A 99 23.31 12.90 -7.80
N PHE A 100 22.75 11.91 -7.10
CA PHE A 100 22.33 12.09 -5.71
C PHE A 100 22.27 10.77 -4.95
N ASN A 101 22.45 10.86 -3.64
CA ASN A 101 22.19 9.75 -2.73
C ASN A 101 20.76 9.83 -2.22
N ILE A 102 20.11 8.68 -2.09
CA ILE A 102 18.77 8.51 -1.53
C ILE A 102 18.88 7.60 -0.33
N TRP A 103 18.44 8.09 0.81
CA TRP A 103 18.14 7.26 1.96
C TRP A 103 16.63 7.04 2.04
N VAL A 104 16.21 5.80 2.34
CA VAL A 104 14.81 5.41 2.52
C VAL A 104 14.67 4.71 3.87
N GLY A 105 13.73 5.17 4.68
CA GLY A 105 13.44 4.64 6.01
C GLY A 105 11.98 4.83 6.39
N GLY A 106 11.73 5.12 7.66
CA GLY A 106 10.38 5.28 8.20
C GLY A 106 9.90 4.04 8.97
N ASN A 107 8.65 4.08 9.41
CA ASN A 107 8.05 3.02 10.21
C ASN A 107 7.14 2.08 9.40
N LEU A 108 6.97 2.32 8.10
CA LEU A 108 6.25 1.41 7.22
C LEU A 108 7.15 0.22 6.86
N PRO A 109 6.80 -1.01 7.27
CA PRO A 109 7.58 -2.16 6.86
C PRO A 109 7.40 -2.46 5.37
N GLY A 110 8.44 -3.03 4.76
CA GLY A 110 8.41 -3.47 3.36
C GLY A 110 7.58 -4.75 3.13
N PHE A 111 6.39 -4.85 3.73
CA PHE A 111 5.49 -5.98 3.55
C PHE A 111 4.70 -5.86 2.25
N SER A 112 4.45 -7.00 1.62
CA SER A 112 3.58 -7.05 0.44
C SER A 112 2.14 -6.67 0.79
N GLY A 113 1.53 -5.80 -0.01
CA GLY A 113 0.13 -5.40 0.14
C GLY A 113 -0.11 -4.06 0.86
N LEU A 114 0.90 -3.47 1.51
CA LEU A 114 0.78 -2.20 2.25
C LEU A 114 1.11 -0.94 1.42
N GLY A 115 1.33 -1.08 0.11
CA GLY A 115 1.67 0.05 -0.76
C GLY A 115 3.07 0.61 -0.52
N ALA A 116 4.02 -0.21 -0.05
CA ALA A 116 5.37 0.24 0.28
C ALA A 116 6.14 0.82 -0.93
N SER A 117 5.90 0.34 -2.16
CA SER A 117 6.46 0.93 -3.38
C SER A 117 5.91 2.33 -3.63
N ALA A 118 4.58 2.48 -3.59
CA ALA A 118 3.94 3.78 -3.78
C ALA A 118 4.31 4.80 -2.69
N ALA A 119 4.39 4.35 -1.43
CA ALA A 119 4.87 5.19 -0.33
C ALA A 119 6.31 5.67 -0.57
N SER A 120 7.20 4.77 -1.07
CA SER A 120 8.57 5.15 -1.45
C SER A 120 8.58 6.11 -2.63
N SER A 121 7.77 5.85 -3.65
CA SER A 121 7.66 6.71 -4.83
C SER A 121 7.25 8.13 -4.45
N VAL A 122 6.26 8.28 -3.56
CA VAL A 122 5.82 9.59 -3.06
C VAL A 122 6.89 10.25 -2.19
N ALA A 123 7.50 9.51 -1.25
CA ALA A 123 8.54 10.04 -0.38
C ALA A 123 9.76 10.53 -1.17
N ILE A 124 10.26 9.71 -2.09
CA ILE A 124 11.40 10.06 -2.94
C ILE A 124 11.06 11.24 -3.87
N ALA A 125 9.86 11.25 -4.47
CA ALA A 125 9.43 12.35 -5.32
C ALA A 125 9.42 13.69 -4.58
N ARG A 126 8.89 13.71 -3.35
CA ARG A 126 8.90 14.91 -2.49
C ARG A 126 10.32 15.33 -2.11
N ALA A 127 11.16 14.36 -1.72
CA ALA A 127 12.55 14.64 -1.34
C ALA A 127 13.38 15.17 -2.52
N ILE A 128 13.23 14.60 -3.72
CA ILE A 128 13.87 15.12 -4.93
C ILE A 128 13.37 16.53 -5.24
N ALA A 129 12.05 16.74 -5.18
CA ALA A 129 11.47 18.07 -5.44
C ALA A 129 12.06 19.12 -4.51
N GLU A 130 12.16 18.83 -3.21
CA GLU A 130 12.75 19.75 -2.22
C GLU A 130 14.24 20.00 -2.51
N GLU A 131 15.03 18.96 -2.78
CA GLU A 131 16.48 19.08 -3.07
C GLU A 131 16.76 19.89 -4.34
N PHE A 132 15.86 19.82 -5.34
CA PHE A 132 15.96 20.57 -6.58
C PHE A 132 15.22 21.92 -6.53
N GLY A 133 14.62 22.29 -5.41
CA GLY A 133 13.89 23.55 -5.26
C GLY A 133 12.58 23.61 -6.07
N LEU A 134 12.01 22.45 -6.42
CA LEU A 134 10.76 22.35 -7.16
C LEU A 134 9.58 22.46 -6.20
N LYS A 135 8.66 23.38 -6.47
CA LYS A 135 7.41 23.50 -5.70
C LYS A 135 6.32 22.66 -6.34
N LEU A 136 6.31 21.36 -6.04
CA LEU A 136 5.27 20.45 -6.55
C LEU A 136 4.03 20.48 -5.65
N SER A 137 2.85 20.61 -6.26
CA SER A 137 1.59 20.34 -5.56
C SER A 137 1.43 18.84 -5.29
N ASP A 138 0.53 18.46 -4.38
CA ASP A 138 0.24 17.03 -4.13
C ASP A 138 -0.30 16.34 -5.39
N GLU A 139 -1.06 17.04 -6.25
CA GLU A 139 -1.52 16.50 -7.53
C GLU A 139 -0.33 16.13 -8.41
N ARG A 140 0.66 17.02 -8.49
CA ARG A 140 1.86 16.76 -9.29
C ARG A 140 2.73 15.66 -8.70
N VAL A 141 2.87 15.60 -7.38
CA VAL A 141 3.53 14.49 -6.68
C VAL A 141 2.82 13.16 -6.99
N ASN A 142 1.49 13.14 -6.95
CA ASN A 142 0.69 11.96 -7.27
C ASN A 142 0.90 11.47 -8.72
N GLU A 143 0.97 12.39 -9.69
CA GLU A 143 1.28 12.07 -11.09
C GLU A 143 2.69 11.48 -11.24
N VAL A 144 3.69 12.10 -10.62
CA VAL A 144 5.08 11.63 -10.62
C VAL A 144 5.18 10.24 -9.99
N ALA A 145 4.53 10.01 -8.85
CA ALA A 145 4.49 8.71 -8.20
C ALA A 145 3.75 7.66 -9.04
N TYR A 146 2.72 8.03 -9.80
CA TYR A 146 2.06 7.12 -10.72
C TYR A 146 2.99 6.67 -11.86
N GLU A 147 3.78 7.59 -12.44
CA GLU A 147 4.78 7.24 -13.45
C GLU A 147 5.85 6.28 -12.87
N ALA A 148 6.29 6.53 -11.63
CA ALA A 148 7.22 5.68 -10.91
C ALA A 148 6.68 4.24 -10.68
N GLU A 149 5.40 4.12 -10.30
CA GLU A 149 4.75 2.83 -10.05
C GLU A 149 4.65 1.95 -11.30
N LYS A 150 4.75 2.49 -12.51
CA LYS A 150 4.82 1.71 -13.76
C LYS A 150 6.03 0.78 -13.81
N ALA A 151 7.12 1.11 -13.10
CA ALA A 151 8.29 0.24 -12.98
C ALA A 151 8.00 -1.05 -12.20
N TYR A 152 7.06 -0.99 -11.25
CA TYR A 152 6.70 -2.13 -10.41
C TYR A 152 5.50 -2.92 -10.93
N ALA A 153 4.49 -2.24 -11.45
CA ALA A 153 3.19 -2.81 -11.78
C ALA A 153 2.84 -2.77 -13.28
N GLY A 154 3.69 -2.15 -14.12
CA GLY A 154 3.41 -1.94 -15.55
C GLY A 154 2.22 -1.01 -15.78
N THR A 155 1.02 -1.44 -15.44
CA THR A 155 -0.21 -0.63 -15.52
C THR A 155 -0.85 -0.52 -14.13
N PRO A 156 -0.36 0.39 -13.27
CA PRO A 156 -0.92 0.57 -11.93
C PRO A 156 -2.37 1.07 -11.99
N SER A 157 -3.16 0.75 -10.95
CA SER A 157 -4.55 1.24 -10.85
C SER A 157 -4.63 2.73 -10.50
N GLY A 158 -3.59 3.28 -9.88
CA GLY A 158 -3.54 4.65 -9.36
C GLY A 158 -4.07 4.77 -7.92
N ILE A 159 -4.57 3.69 -7.31
CA ILE A 159 -5.10 3.73 -5.95
C ILE A 159 -4.01 3.86 -4.89
N ASP A 160 -2.86 3.19 -5.09
CA ASP A 160 -1.78 3.12 -4.11
C ASP A 160 -1.04 4.45 -3.99
N ASN A 161 -0.63 5.04 -5.12
CA ASN A 161 0.02 6.36 -5.12
C ASN A 161 -0.93 7.47 -4.63
N THR A 162 -2.23 7.39 -4.93
CA THR A 162 -3.24 8.34 -4.43
C THR A 162 -3.32 8.27 -2.90
N ALA A 163 -3.42 7.07 -2.32
CA ALA A 163 -3.43 6.91 -0.87
C ALA A 163 -2.12 7.38 -0.22
N ALA A 164 -0.98 7.05 -0.81
CA ALA A 164 0.33 7.45 -0.30
C ALA A 164 0.56 8.97 -0.34
N THR A 165 -0.04 9.65 -1.32
CA THR A 165 0.11 11.10 -1.49
C THR A 165 -0.82 11.91 -0.57
N TYR A 166 -2.11 11.57 -0.58
CA TYR A 166 -3.12 12.43 0.04
C TYR A 166 -3.45 12.06 1.49
N GLY A 167 -3.13 10.84 1.93
CA GLY A 167 -3.61 10.38 3.24
C GLY A 167 -5.12 10.14 3.30
N GLY A 168 -5.66 9.92 4.48
CA GLY A 168 -7.09 9.78 4.73
C GLY A 168 -7.74 8.51 4.19
N LEU A 169 -9.08 8.51 4.15
CA LEU A 169 -9.89 7.49 3.50
C LEU A 169 -10.42 8.00 2.16
N MET A 170 -10.39 7.13 1.15
CA MET A 170 -10.87 7.49 -0.17
C MET A 170 -11.73 6.39 -0.79
N TRP A 171 -12.82 6.80 -1.40
CA TRP A 171 -13.56 6.05 -2.40
C TRP A 171 -12.83 6.20 -3.73
N PHE A 172 -12.59 5.09 -4.39
CA PHE A 172 -11.88 5.04 -5.66
C PHE A 172 -12.68 4.20 -6.67
N LYS A 173 -12.83 4.70 -7.88
CA LYS A 173 -13.38 3.94 -9.00
C LYS A 173 -12.53 4.17 -10.24
N ARG A 174 -11.99 3.08 -10.79
CA ARG A 174 -11.17 3.14 -12.00
C ARG A 174 -12.05 3.51 -13.20
N ASN A 175 -11.56 4.46 -13.99
CA ASN A 175 -12.18 4.78 -15.29
C ASN A 175 -11.75 3.74 -16.34
N MET A 176 -12.67 2.87 -16.73
CA MET A 176 -12.41 1.79 -17.69
C MET A 176 -12.36 2.27 -19.14
N SER A 177 -12.85 3.48 -19.42
CA SER A 177 -12.84 4.11 -20.76
C SER A 177 -11.61 4.97 -21.01
N GLY A 178 -10.69 5.04 -20.04
CA GLY A 178 -9.54 5.95 -20.06
C GLY A 178 -9.85 7.32 -19.45
N GLY A 179 -8.81 8.08 -19.15
CA GLY A 179 -8.91 9.37 -18.44
C GLY A 179 -8.81 9.23 -16.92
N SER A 180 -9.18 10.29 -16.19
CA SER A 180 -9.00 10.36 -14.74
C SER A 180 -9.93 9.39 -14.00
N ASN A 181 -9.39 8.74 -12.96
CA ASN A 181 -10.17 7.91 -12.04
C ASN A 181 -11.07 8.79 -11.15
N ALA A 182 -12.21 8.24 -10.75
CA ALA A 182 -13.07 8.92 -9.78
C ALA A 182 -12.53 8.70 -8.36
N ILE A 183 -12.24 9.79 -7.65
CA ILE A 183 -11.73 9.79 -6.29
C ILE A 183 -12.62 10.71 -5.45
N GLU A 184 -13.09 10.20 -4.30
CA GLU A 184 -13.87 10.98 -3.34
C GLU A 184 -13.33 10.71 -1.93
N ARG A 185 -13.00 11.76 -1.18
CA ARG A 185 -12.60 11.63 0.23
C ARG A 185 -13.79 11.18 1.08
N ILE A 186 -13.54 10.25 1.98
CA ILE A 186 -14.49 9.80 3.00
C ILE A 186 -14.01 10.35 4.33
N SER A 187 -14.72 11.33 4.89
CA SER A 187 -14.45 11.81 6.23
C SER A 187 -15.04 10.85 7.25
N ILE A 188 -14.24 10.48 8.25
CA ILE A 188 -14.66 9.70 9.41
C ILE A 188 -14.45 10.51 10.68
N ARG A 189 -15.19 10.16 11.74
CA ARG A 189 -15.22 10.91 13.01
C ARG A 189 -13.85 11.04 13.68
N LYS A 190 -13.01 10.00 13.57
CA LYS A 190 -11.63 9.93 14.09
C LYS A 190 -10.90 8.74 13.47
N PRO A 191 -9.57 8.73 13.47
CA PRO A 191 -8.82 7.54 13.10
C PRO A 191 -9.20 6.32 13.93
N VAL A 192 -9.12 5.13 13.33
CA VAL A 192 -9.57 3.87 13.94
C VAL A 192 -8.40 2.89 14.00
N GLU A 193 -8.18 2.29 15.15
CA GLU A 193 -7.14 1.29 15.38
C GLU A 193 -7.41 0.03 14.57
N ILE A 194 -6.36 -0.47 13.93
CA ILE A 194 -6.33 -1.75 13.21
C ILE A 194 -5.07 -2.54 13.56
N VAL A 195 -5.15 -3.84 13.37
CA VAL A 195 -3.99 -4.74 13.38
C VAL A 195 -3.75 -5.23 11.97
N ILE A 196 -2.53 -5.12 11.48
CA ILE A 196 -2.10 -5.74 10.22
C ILE A 196 -1.19 -6.91 10.59
N ALA A 197 -1.37 -8.06 9.93
CA ALA A 197 -0.49 -9.21 10.10
C ALA A 197 0.03 -9.68 8.74
N SER A 198 1.31 -10.02 8.71
CA SER A 198 1.99 -10.56 7.53
C SER A 198 2.03 -12.08 7.59
N THR A 199 1.71 -12.74 6.48
CA THR A 199 1.90 -14.20 6.33
C THR A 199 3.37 -14.60 6.18
N GLY A 200 4.28 -13.64 5.94
CA GLY A 200 5.67 -13.90 5.55
C GLY A 200 5.83 -14.40 4.11
N ILE A 201 4.73 -14.65 3.38
CA ILE A 201 4.74 -15.13 2.00
C ILE A 201 4.68 -13.93 1.05
N VAL A 202 5.63 -13.85 0.13
CA VAL A 202 5.65 -12.80 -0.90
C VAL A 202 4.55 -13.07 -1.93
N ALA A 203 3.59 -12.16 -2.03
CA ALA A 203 2.47 -12.28 -2.96
C ALA A 203 2.90 -11.97 -4.40
N ASN A 204 2.54 -12.81 -5.36
CA ASN A 204 2.63 -12.49 -6.78
C ASN A 204 1.32 -11.85 -7.27
N THR A 205 1.18 -10.56 -7.03
CA THR A 205 -0.03 -9.81 -7.38
C THR A 205 -0.41 -9.92 -8.85
N LYS A 206 0.58 -9.91 -9.76
CA LYS A 206 0.34 -10.04 -11.21
C LYS A 206 -0.32 -11.37 -11.53
N ALA A 207 0.23 -12.49 -11.07
CA ALA A 207 -0.33 -13.82 -11.28
C ALA A 207 -1.74 -13.95 -10.68
N MET A 208 -2.00 -13.34 -9.51
CA MET A 208 -3.33 -13.34 -8.89
C MET A 208 -4.36 -12.60 -9.75
N VAL A 209 -4.01 -11.41 -10.25
CA VAL A 209 -4.89 -10.60 -11.12
C VAL A 209 -5.18 -11.31 -12.44
N GLU A 210 -4.16 -11.86 -13.09
CA GLU A 210 -4.29 -12.63 -14.33
C GLU A 210 -5.17 -13.88 -14.12
N GLY A 211 -4.96 -14.60 -13.03
CA GLY A 211 -5.76 -15.77 -12.67
C GLY A 211 -7.25 -15.44 -12.44
N VAL A 212 -7.58 -14.30 -11.82
CA VAL A 212 -8.98 -13.82 -11.69
C VAL A 212 -9.56 -13.53 -13.07
N ALA A 213 -8.81 -12.82 -13.94
CA ALA A 213 -9.27 -12.49 -15.29
C ALA A 213 -9.56 -13.75 -16.14
N GLU A 214 -8.70 -14.78 -16.06
CA GLU A 214 -8.91 -16.06 -16.75
C GLU A 214 -10.13 -16.80 -16.23
N ARG A 215 -10.29 -16.92 -14.90
CA ARG A 215 -11.45 -17.57 -14.29
C ARG A 215 -12.75 -16.85 -14.63
N LYS A 216 -12.74 -15.51 -14.69
CA LYS A 216 -13.87 -14.70 -15.14
C LYS A 216 -14.25 -14.99 -16.60
N LYS A 217 -13.26 -15.14 -17.50
CA LYS A 217 -13.51 -15.51 -18.91
C LYS A 217 -14.16 -16.88 -19.01
N LYS A 218 -13.75 -17.85 -18.17
CA LYS A 218 -14.32 -19.21 -18.17
C LYS A 218 -15.72 -19.30 -17.58
N ASN A 219 -16.07 -18.45 -16.61
CA ASN A 219 -17.34 -18.45 -15.89
C ASN A 219 -17.89 -17.03 -15.72
N PRO A 220 -18.24 -16.32 -16.82
CA PRO A 220 -18.57 -14.90 -16.77
C PRO A 220 -19.77 -14.59 -15.90
N GLU A 221 -20.82 -15.40 -15.94
CA GLU A 221 -22.05 -15.19 -15.17
C GLU A 221 -21.78 -15.24 -13.66
N LYS A 222 -21.09 -16.30 -13.18
CA LYS A 222 -20.68 -16.42 -11.78
C LYS A 222 -19.87 -15.23 -11.31
N TYR A 223 -18.83 -14.86 -12.06
CA TYR A 223 -17.92 -13.78 -11.67
C TYR A 223 -18.57 -12.40 -11.72
N ASN A 224 -19.47 -12.15 -12.69
CA ASN A 224 -20.25 -10.92 -12.74
C ASN A 224 -21.18 -10.81 -11.52
N GLY A 225 -21.79 -11.91 -11.08
CA GLY A 225 -22.58 -11.96 -9.84
C GLY A 225 -21.76 -11.62 -8.60
N ILE A 226 -20.55 -12.20 -8.48
CA ILE A 226 -19.61 -11.91 -7.35
C ILE A 226 -19.18 -10.44 -7.40
N PHE A 227 -18.86 -9.89 -8.57
CA PHE A 227 -18.41 -8.50 -8.72
C PHE A 227 -19.50 -7.50 -8.37
N LYS A 228 -20.76 -7.81 -8.73
CA LYS A 228 -21.93 -7.01 -8.30
C LYS A 228 -22.09 -7.02 -6.78
N GLN A 229 -21.96 -8.18 -6.13
CA GLN A 229 -21.98 -8.28 -4.68
C GLN A 229 -20.85 -7.44 -4.05
N ALA A 230 -19.63 -7.48 -4.62
CA ALA A 230 -18.51 -6.68 -4.13
C ALA A 230 -18.77 -5.18 -4.25
N GLU A 231 -19.40 -4.71 -5.32
CA GLU A 231 -19.80 -3.31 -5.47
C GLU A 231 -20.86 -2.91 -4.44
N ASP A 232 -21.87 -3.75 -4.21
CA ASP A 232 -22.91 -3.51 -3.20
C ASP A 232 -22.31 -3.46 -1.77
N VAL A 233 -21.35 -4.33 -1.47
CA VAL A 233 -20.62 -4.33 -0.20
C VAL A 233 -19.82 -3.04 -0.04
N ALA A 234 -19.11 -2.59 -1.06
CA ALA A 234 -18.32 -1.37 -1.01
C ALA A 234 -19.22 -0.11 -0.83
N LEU A 235 -20.37 -0.05 -1.50
CA LEU A 235 -21.36 1.04 -1.34
C LEU A 235 -21.92 1.10 0.09
N LYS A 236 -22.33 -0.07 0.65
CA LYS A 236 -22.78 -0.17 2.04
C LYS A 236 -21.69 0.23 3.03
N ALA A 237 -20.43 -0.18 2.76
CA ALA A 237 -19.28 0.16 3.59
C ALA A 237 -18.99 1.66 3.58
N LYS A 238 -19.07 2.32 2.41
CA LYS A 238 -18.93 3.78 2.30
C LYS A 238 -19.95 4.50 3.21
N LYS A 239 -21.20 4.06 3.21
CA LYS A 239 -22.24 4.62 4.08
C LYS A 239 -21.92 4.38 5.55
N ALA A 240 -21.61 3.13 5.93
CA ALA A 240 -21.29 2.77 7.32
C ALA A 240 -20.07 3.51 7.87
N LEU A 241 -19.04 3.75 7.02
CA LEU A 241 -17.86 4.56 7.41
C LEU A 241 -18.24 6.02 7.69
N LYS A 242 -19.07 6.64 6.83
CA LYS A 242 -19.57 8.02 7.04
C LYS A 242 -20.41 8.14 8.32
N GLU A 243 -21.20 7.13 8.62
CA GLU A 243 -22.03 7.04 9.83
C GLU A 243 -21.21 6.60 11.07
N PHE A 244 -19.95 6.22 10.89
CA PHE A 244 -19.06 5.67 11.91
C PHE A 244 -19.61 4.39 12.60
N ASP A 245 -20.41 3.60 11.86
CA ASP A 245 -20.89 2.27 12.31
C ASP A 245 -19.81 1.21 12.05
N LEU A 246 -18.85 1.15 12.97
CA LEU A 246 -17.69 0.27 12.85
C LEU A 246 -18.03 -1.22 12.98
N LYS A 247 -19.14 -1.57 13.66
CA LYS A 247 -19.63 -2.95 13.69
C LYS A 247 -20.12 -3.40 12.32
N LYS A 248 -20.90 -2.54 11.66
CA LYS A 248 -21.35 -2.78 10.29
C LYS A 248 -20.19 -2.85 9.31
N VAL A 249 -19.20 -1.96 9.44
CA VAL A 249 -17.97 -2.00 8.62
C VAL A 249 -17.28 -3.36 8.80
N GLY A 250 -17.11 -3.85 10.03
CA GLY A 250 -16.52 -5.15 10.31
C GLY A 250 -17.28 -6.32 9.66
N THR A 251 -18.63 -6.32 9.76
CA THR A 251 -19.47 -7.33 9.10
C THR A 251 -19.24 -7.33 7.58
N LEU A 252 -19.20 -6.14 6.95
CA LEU A 252 -18.97 -5.99 5.52
C LEU A 252 -17.55 -6.39 5.12
N MET A 253 -16.54 -6.17 5.98
CA MET A 253 -15.18 -6.69 5.77
C MET A 253 -15.17 -8.21 5.70
N ASN A 254 -15.91 -8.88 6.59
CA ASN A 254 -16.01 -10.34 6.59
C ASN A 254 -16.69 -10.86 5.31
N GLU A 255 -17.73 -10.16 4.84
CA GLU A 255 -18.38 -10.48 3.57
C GLU A 255 -17.42 -10.28 2.38
N ASN A 256 -16.70 -9.17 2.33
CA ASN A 256 -15.69 -8.92 1.30
C ASN A 256 -14.61 -10.02 1.28
N HIS A 257 -14.15 -10.50 2.46
CA HIS A 257 -13.17 -11.59 2.52
C HIS A 257 -13.71 -12.88 1.90
N ARG A 258 -14.96 -13.23 2.19
CA ARG A 258 -15.63 -14.38 1.56
C ARG A 258 -15.66 -14.26 0.03
N LEU A 259 -15.99 -13.08 -0.50
CA LEU A 259 -15.98 -12.84 -1.95
C LEU A 259 -14.55 -12.98 -2.54
N LEU A 260 -13.53 -12.55 -1.79
CA LEU A 260 -12.12 -12.72 -2.20
C LEU A 260 -11.69 -14.20 -2.19
N GLN A 261 -12.18 -14.99 -1.22
CA GLN A 261 -12.00 -16.44 -1.23
C GLN A 261 -12.69 -17.08 -2.44
N GLU A 262 -13.92 -16.67 -2.77
CA GLU A 262 -14.69 -17.21 -3.90
C GLU A 262 -14.04 -16.94 -5.26
N ILE A 263 -13.35 -15.80 -5.41
CA ILE A 263 -12.56 -15.53 -6.63
C ILE A 263 -11.16 -16.18 -6.61
N GLY A 264 -10.81 -16.90 -5.53
CA GLY A 264 -9.61 -17.69 -5.42
C GLY A 264 -8.33 -16.88 -5.23
N VAL A 265 -8.39 -15.79 -4.44
CA VAL A 265 -7.22 -14.94 -4.14
C VAL A 265 -6.76 -14.99 -2.69
N SER A 266 -7.41 -15.78 -1.82
CA SER A 266 -6.93 -16.04 -0.48
C SER A 266 -5.97 -17.25 -0.45
N CYS A 267 -5.37 -17.51 0.70
CA CYS A 267 -4.58 -18.70 1.00
C CYS A 267 -4.80 -19.15 2.44
N LYS A 268 -4.32 -20.35 2.80
CA LYS A 268 -4.53 -20.95 4.12
C LYS A 268 -4.04 -20.08 5.27
N GLU A 269 -2.89 -19.43 5.09
CA GLU A 269 -2.27 -18.58 6.10
C GLU A 269 -3.08 -17.30 6.31
N LEU A 270 -3.57 -16.68 5.22
CA LEU A 270 -4.47 -15.52 5.30
C LEU A 270 -5.78 -15.87 6.00
N ASP A 271 -6.40 -16.99 5.61
CA ASP A 271 -7.66 -17.45 6.20
C ASP A 271 -7.49 -17.77 7.69
N TYR A 272 -6.38 -18.42 8.06
CA TYR A 272 -6.04 -18.68 9.46
C TYR A 272 -5.91 -17.39 10.30
N LEU A 273 -5.16 -16.41 9.80
CA LEU A 273 -4.97 -15.12 10.49
C LEU A 273 -6.27 -14.34 10.61
N VAL A 274 -7.09 -14.32 9.58
CA VAL A 274 -8.42 -13.70 9.56
C VAL A 274 -9.32 -14.33 10.62
N ASP A 275 -9.38 -15.67 10.68
CA ASP A 275 -10.17 -16.39 11.66
C ASP A 275 -9.66 -16.21 13.10
N LEU A 276 -8.34 -16.19 13.28
CA LEU A 276 -7.73 -15.91 14.58
C LEU A 276 -8.13 -14.52 15.09
N ALA A 277 -8.01 -13.49 14.26
CA ALA A 277 -8.37 -12.12 14.61
C ALA A 277 -9.86 -12.01 15.00
N ARG A 278 -10.76 -12.64 14.23
CA ARG A 278 -12.21 -12.66 14.52
C ARG A 278 -12.52 -13.35 15.83
N ARG A 279 -11.91 -14.50 16.10
CA ARG A 279 -12.06 -15.23 17.38
C ARG A 279 -11.55 -14.42 18.59
N ARG A 280 -10.64 -13.48 18.38
CA ARG A 280 -10.13 -12.55 19.40
C ARG A 280 -10.93 -11.27 19.53
N GLY A 281 -12.08 -11.18 18.86
CA GLY A 281 -13.05 -10.10 19.01
C GLY A 281 -12.89 -8.95 18.03
N ALA A 282 -12.03 -9.05 17.03
CA ALA A 282 -11.99 -8.04 15.95
C ALA A 282 -13.39 -7.88 15.34
N PHE A 283 -13.82 -6.64 15.07
CA PHE A 283 -15.15 -6.37 14.48
C PHE A 283 -15.29 -6.98 13.08
N GLY A 284 -14.16 -7.10 12.38
CA GLY A 284 -14.03 -7.78 11.10
C GLY A 284 -12.56 -7.91 10.74
N ALA A 285 -12.27 -8.87 9.86
CA ALA A 285 -10.90 -9.09 9.37
C ALA A 285 -10.93 -9.65 7.94
N LYS A 286 -9.93 -9.28 7.15
CA LYS A 286 -9.83 -9.68 5.75
C LYS A 286 -8.41 -9.52 5.21
N LEU A 287 -8.09 -10.22 4.14
CA LEU A 287 -6.86 -9.94 3.39
C LEU A 287 -6.85 -8.51 2.83
N THR A 288 -5.67 -7.95 2.58
CA THR A 288 -5.48 -6.69 1.87
C THR A 288 -4.38 -6.82 0.82
N GLY A 289 -4.57 -6.15 -0.32
CA GLY A 289 -3.63 -6.20 -1.45
C GLY A 289 -3.86 -7.38 -2.39
N GLY A 290 -2.78 -7.96 -2.91
CA GLY A 290 -2.83 -8.95 -3.99
C GLY A 290 -3.30 -10.36 -3.62
N GLY A 291 -3.34 -10.72 -2.35
CA GLY A 291 -3.68 -12.10 -1.93
C GLY A 291 -2.62 -13.13 -2.32
N GLY A 292 -2.91 -14.43 -2.11
CA GLY A 292 -1.95 -15.52 -2.32
C GLY A 292 -0.75 -15.48 -1.36
N GLY A 293 -0.84 -14.73 -0.30
CA GLY A 293 0.16 -14.34 0.69
C GLY A 293 0.03 -12.88 1.06
N GLY A 294 1.11 -12.23 1.48
CA GLY A 294 1.11 -10.82 1.90
C GLY A 294 0.42 -10.62 3.24
N CYS A 295 -0.46 -9.61 3.35
CA CYS A 295 -1.04 -9.19 4.60
C CYS A 295 -2.56 -9.39 4.69
N MET A 296 -3.03 -9.53 5.92
CA MET A 296 -4.41 -9.30 6.32
C MET A 296 -4.49 -8.10 7.27
N PHE A 297 -5.66 -7.52 7.47
CA PHE A 297 -5.90 -6.57 8.54
C PHE A 297 -7.20 -6.85 9.27
N ALA A 298 -7.23 -6.46 10.55
CA ALA A 298 -8.37 -6.61 11.46
C ALA A 298 -8.80 -5.25 12.00
N LEU A 299 -10.10 -4.99 12.02
CA LEU A 299 -10.70 -3.79 12.58
C LEU A 299 -10.84 -3.93 14.10
N THR A 300 -10.10 -3.13 14.84
CA THR A 300 -9.96 -3.22 16.30
C THR A 300 -10.16 -1.83 16.95
N PRO A 301 -11.38 -1.28 17.00
CA PRO A 301 -11.64 0.15 17.25
C PRO A 301 -11.19 0.71 18.60
N THR A 302 -10.60 -0.09 19.47
CA THR A 302 -10.01 0.35 20.72
C THR A 302 -8.59 -0.16 20.90
N LYS A 303 -7.76 0.59 21.62
CA LYS A 303 -6.38 0.20 21.90
C LYS A 303 -6.29 -1.16 22.60
N ALA A 304 -7.16 -1.43 23.58
CA ALA A 304 -7.22 -2.71 24.28
C ALA A 304 -7.53 -3.89 23.35
N LEU A 305 -8.48 -3.72 22.42
CA LEU A 305 -8.81 -4.76 21.46
C LEU A 305 -7.67 -4.95 20.43
N GLN A 306 -7.02 -3.85 20.03
CA GLN A 306 -5.85 -3.89 19.15
C GLN A 306 -4.74 -4.76 19.78
N GLU A 307 -4.40 -4.54 21.05
CA GLU A 307 -3.38 -5.34 21.75
C GLU A 307 -3.80 -6.81 21.89
N THR A 308 -5.05 -7.08 22.27
CA THR A 308 -5.57 -8.45 22.40
C THR A 308 -5.44 -9.25 21.09
N VAL A 309 -5.78 -8.64 19.97
CA VAL A 309 -5.68 -9.28 18.64
C VAL A 309 -4.23 -9.40 18.21
N ALA A 310 -3.43 -8.35 18.39
CA ALA A 310 -2.03 -8.33 18.02
C ALA A 310 -1.21 -9.38 18.75
N GLU A 311 -1.31 -9.45 20.09
CA GLU A 311 -0.61 -10.45 20.89
C GLU A 311 -0.98 -11.89 20.54
N ALA A 312 -2.26 -12.14 20.20
CA ALA A 312 -2.68 -13.47 19.79
C ALA A 312 -2.04 -13.90 18.46
N ILE A 313 -1.88 -12.97 17.52
CA ILE A 313 -1.24 -13.21 16.24
C ILE A 313 0.28 -13.37 16.41
N GLU A 314 0.91 -12.53 17.24
CA GLU A 314 2.34 -12.65 17.58
C GLU A 314 2.66 -13.98 18.27
N LYS A 315 1.81 -14.43 19.22
CA LYS A 315 1.91 -15.75 19.86
C LYS A 315 1.77 -16.91 18.87
N ALA A 316 1.09 -16.71 17.75
CA ALA A 316 1.00 -17.67 16.65
C ALA A 316 2.22 -17.61 15.70
N GLY A 317 3.21 -16.75 15.97
CA GLY A 317 4.49 -16.67 15.24
C GLY A 317 4.47 -15.75 14.03
N TYR A 318 3.48 -14.86 13.88
CA TYR A 318 3.40 -13.94 12.75
C TYR A 318 3.79 -12.50 13.12
N GLU A 319 4.36 -11.79 12.15
CA GLU A 319 4.69 -10.38 12.32
C GLU A 319 3.45 -9.51 12.28
N VAL A 320 3.40 -8.52 13.18
CA VAL A 320 2.26 -7.62 13.39
C VAL A 320 2.69 -6.16 13.30
N LEU A 321 1.86 -5.35 12.66
CA LEU A 321 1.92 -3.90 12.71
C LEU A 321 0.63 -3.36 13.36
N ARG A 322 0.78 -2.65 14.48
CA ARG A 322 -0.28 -1.89 15.13
C ARG A 322 -0.33 -0.50 14.53
N THR A 323 -1.43 -0.15 13.88
CA THR A 323 -1.57 1.13 13.19
C THR A 323 -3.03 1.62 13.21
N LYS A 324 -3.34 2.67 12.46
CA LYS A 324 -4.68 3.25 12.33
C LYS A 324 -5.02 3.50 10.87
N ILE A 325 -6.31 3.47 10.56
CA ILE A 325 -6.88 3.95 9.30
C ILE A 325 -7.49 5.35 9.48
N GLY A 326 -7.70 6.06 8.37
CA GLY A 326 -8.30 7.40 8.35
C GLY A 326 -7.38 8.49 8.88
N VAL A 327 -6.07 8.29 8.80
CA VAL A 327 -5.07 9.29 9.19
C VAL A 327 -4.92 10.27 8.05
N GLU A 328 -5.24 11.53 8.29
CA GLU A 328 -5.10 12.61 7.33
C GLU A 328 -3.69 13.21 7.40
N LYS A 329 -3.24 13.76 6.27
CA LYS A 329 -2.02 14.55 6.23
C LYS A 329 -2.26 15.82 7.06
N LEU A 330 -1.39 16.06 8.02
CA LEU A 330 -1.34 17.30 8.80
C LEU A 330 -0.75 18.44 7.97
#